data_da5408b2d70d7a5b022ae8ec91138b30
#
_entry.id   da5408b2d70d7a5b022ae8ec91138b30
#
_cell.length_a   1.000
_cell.length_b   1.000
_cell.length_c   1.000
_cell.angle_alpha   90.00
_cell.angle_beta   90.00
_cell.angle_gamma   90.00
#
_symmetry.space_group_name_H-M   'P 1'
#
loop_
_entity.id
_entity.type
_entity.pdbx_description
1 polymer ?
#
loop_
_entity_poly.entity_id
_entity_poly.type
_entity_poly.pdbx_seq_one_letter_code
_entity_poly.pdbx_strand_id
1 'polypeptide(L)'
;MIPKMIHYCWYGNKEKPVKLKKYMRTWRKMGGYKIVEWNETNCDLQCNSYIKKAVENKNWAFVSDYFRLKALYEFGGIYLDTDVEVYKSFDDLLNKKGFVGYMHDALIGTAVLGFEKGNSFIKKLLDFTWAIFHFYNDFKLNGNYQETKDFLIFPKTEFVIGTFWGKRSHCVHRCESSWKPKNGKKELYKVVKNVVKHIPIIHMDAIIRYFSYKKHMQRSVFYERYLHDTASI
;
A
#
# COMPACT_ATOMS: atom_id res chain seq x y z
N MET A 1 10.50 -18.40 1.39
CA MET A 1 9.03 -18.60 1.23
C MET A 1 8.30 -17.64 2.14
N ILE A 2 7.27 -16.99 1.66
CA ILE A 2 6.45 -16.02 2.41
C ILE A 2 5.52 -16.79 3.36
N PRO A 3 5.56 -16.51 4.69
CA PRO A 3 4.66 -17.15 5.65
C PRO A 3 3.18 -16.78 5.43
N LYS A 4 2.25 -17.70 5.74
CA LYS A 4 0.80 -17.44 5.74
C LYS A 4 0.38 -16.53 6.91
N MET A 5 0.89 -15.32 6.94
CA MET A 5 0.59 -14.30 7.94
C MET A 5 0.14 -13.02 7.24
N ILE A 6 -0.92 -12.41 7.76
CA ILE A 6 -1.37 -11.08 7.34
C ILE A 6 -1.10 -10.12 8.48
N HIS A 7 -0.34 -9.08 8.19
CA HIS A 7 -0.05 -7.98 9.10
C HIS A 7 -0.86 -6.75 8.71
N TYR A 8 -1.36 -6.03 9.67
CA TYR A 8 -1.94 -4.71 9.47
C TYR A 8 -1.68 -3.82 10.68
N CYS A 9 -1.70 -2.51 10.48
CA CYS A 9 -1.51 -1.53 11.54
C CYS A 9 -2.81 -0.81 11.86
N TRP A 10 -3.06 -0.57 13.17
CA TRP A 10 -4.16 0.27 13.62
C TRP A 10 -3.80 1.00 14.90
N TYR A 11 -3.58 2.31 14.80
CA TYR A 11 -3.14 3.17 15.91
C TYR A 11 -4.18 4.25 16.25
N GLY A 12 -4.03 4.88 17.43
CA GLY A 12 -4.85 5.98 17.90
C GLY A 12 -6.05 5.54 18.75
N ASN A 13 -6.09 4.30 19.22
CA ASN A 13 -7.12 3.76 20.14
C ASN A 13 -8.57 3.98 19.71
N LYS A 14 -8.82 4.21 18.41
CA LYS A 14 -10.17 4.41 17.88
C LYS A 14 -10.73 3.11 17.35
N GLU A 15 -12.05 2.93 17.54
CA GLU A 15 -12.74 1.81 16.93
C GLU A 15 -12.62 1.85 15.40
N LYS A 16 -12.38 0.68 14.79
CA LYS A 16 -12.33 0.56 13.33
C LYS A 16 -13.73 0.82 12.73
N PRO A 17 -13.84 1.74 11.76
CA PRO A 17 -15.10 1.98 11.06
C PRO A 17 -15.70 0.70 10.48
N VAL A 18 -17.03 0.59 10.49
CA VAL A 18 -17.79 -0.57 9.97
C VAL A 18 -17.35 -0.91 8.53
N LYS A 19 -17.09 0.10 7.72
CA LYS A 19 -16.65 -0.06 6.34
C LYS A 19 -15.30 -0.77 6.25
N LEU A 20 -14.33 -0.42 7.09
CA LEU A 20 -13.03 -1.09 7.13
C LEU A 20 -13.17 -2.53 7.65
N LYS A 21 -13.96 -2.74 8.69
CA LYS A 21 -14.28 -4.09 9.17
C LYS A 21 -14.88 -4.98 8.08
N LYS A 22 -15.66 -4.42 7.13
CA LYS A 22 -16.18 -5.15 5.96
C LYS A 22 -15.06 -5.61 5.03
N TYR A 23 -14.10 -4.75 4.72
CA TYR A 23 -12.95 -5.14 3.88
C TYR A 23 -12.09 -6.21 4.57
N MET A 24 -11.76 -6.00 5.85
CA MET A 24 -10.97 -6.96 6.64
C MET A 24 -11.64 -8.34 6.79
N ARG A 25 -12.99 -8.43 6.73
CA ARG A 25 -13.67 -9.74 6.70
C ARG A 25 -13.29 -10.58 5.48
N THR A 26 -12.91 -9.96 4.36
CA THR A 26 -12.49 -10.69 3.16
C THR A 26 -11.18 -11.44 3.37
N TRP A 27 -10.29 -10.95 4.26
CA TRP A 27 -9.02 -11.60 4.57
C TRP A 27 -9.22 -12.94 5.30
N ARG A 28 -10.23 -13.00 6.17
CA ARG A 28 -10.58 -14.23 6.92
C ARG A 28 -11.13 -15.33 6.02
N LYS A 29 -11.70 -14.95 4.87
CA LYS A 29 -12.25 -15.91 3.90
C LYS A 29 -11.17 -16.68 3.14
N MET A 30 -9.93 -16.21 3.13
CA MET A 30 -8.82 -16.90 2.45
C MET A 30 -8.44 -18.22 3.12
N GLY A 31 -8.75 -18.41 4.40
CA GLY A 31 -8.39 -19.61 5.16
C GLY A 31 -6.88 -19.77 5.42
N GLY A 32 -6.52 -20.34 6.54
CA GLY A 32 -5.13 -20.70 6.86
C GLY A 32 -4.15 -19.54 7.12
N TYR A 33 -4.59 -18.28 7.04
CA TYR A 33 -3.74 -17.13 7.34
C TYR A 33 -3.90 -16.69 8.80
N LYS A 34 -2.77 -16.55 9.51
CA LYS A 34 -2.75 -15.88 10.81
C LYS A 34 -2.82 -14.38 10.60
N ILE A 35 -3.81 -13.70 11.18
CA ILE A 35 -3.96 -12.24 11.08
C ILE A 35 -3.41 -11.58 12.35
N VAL A 36 -2.48 -10.65 12.19
CA VAL A 36 -1.79 -9.95 13.28
C VAL A 36 -2.05 -8.46 13.18
N GLU A 37 -2.59 -7.88 14.24
CA GLU A 37 -2.74 -6.43 14.40
C GLU A 37 -1.51 -5.86 15.08
N TRP A 38 -0.99 -4.77 14.54
CA TRP A 38 0.08 -3.96 15.13
C TRP A 38 -0.52 -2.66 15.64
N ASN A 39 -0.35 -2.40 16.93
CA ASN A 39 -0.92 -1.24 17.62
C ASN A 39 -0.03 -0.83 18.81
N GLU A 40 -0.52 0.08 19.65
CA GLU A 40 0.21 0.62 20.79
C GLU A 40 0.56 -0.42 21.87
N THR A 41 -0.13 -1.56 21.88
CA THR A 41 0.12 -2.59 22.91
C THR A 41 1.25 -3.55 22.58
N ASN A 42 1.63 -3.63 21.30
CA ASN A 42 2.64 -4.58 20.81
C ASN A 42 3.73 -3.94 19.93
N CYS A 43 3.71 -2.62 19.81
CA CYS A 43 4.75 -1.84 19.12
C CYS A 43 5.50 -0.96 20.10
N ASP A 44 6.82 -0.96 20.05
CA ASP A 44 7.65 0.01 20.76
C ASP A 44 7.60 1.37 20.05
N LEU A 45 6.69 2.23 20.50
CA LEU A 45 6.52 3.57 19.96
C LEU A 45 7.63 4.56 20.35
N GLN A 46 8.64 4.08 21.10
CA GLN A 46 9.82 4.87 21.50
C GLN A 46 11.10 4.41 20.79
N CYS A 47 11.02 3.44 19.87
CA CYS A 47 12.17 2.76 19.28
C CYS A 47 13.15 3.67 18.51
N ASN A 48 12.71 4.82 18.02
CA ASN A 48 13.58 5.81 17.36
C ASN A 48 12.94 7.21 17.34
N SER A 49 13.73 8.23 17.01
CA SER A 49 13.29 9.63 16.99
C SER A 49 12.19 9.92 15.97
N TYR A 50 12.20 9.22 14.83
CA TYR A 50 11.17 9.38 13.80
C TYR A 50 9.79 8.92 14.32
N ILE A 51 9.73 7.75 14.96
CA ILE A 51 8.49 7.21 15.52
C ILE A 51 7.99 8.08 16.67
N LYS A 52 8.89 8.50 17.60
CA LYS A 52 8.53 9.43 18.67
C LYS A 52 7.83 10.67 18.13
N LYS A 53 8.45 11.35 17.15
CA LYS A 53 7.90 12.55 16.52
C LYS A 53 6.58 12.28 15.77
N ALA A 54 6.45 11.14 15.12
CA ALA A 54 5.21 10.77 14.44
C ALA A 54 4.07 10.55 15.44
N VAL A 55 4.32 9.91 16.56
CA VAL A 55 3.36 9.68 17.65
C VAL A 55 2.94 11.00 18.31
N GLU A 56 3.89 11.86 18.67
CA GLU A 56 3.63 13.20 19.26
C GLU A 56 2.69 14.02 18.36
N ASN A 57 2.89 13.96 17.05
CA ASN A 57 2.06 14.66 16.08
C ASN A 57 0.81 13.87 15.65
N LYS A 58 0.55 12.70 16.25
CA LYS A 58 -0.57 11.79 15.89
C LYS A 58 -0.59 11.42 14.40
N ASN A 59 0.58 11.36 13.77
CA ASN A 59 0.76 10.98 12.38
C ASN A 59 0.82 9.45 12.24
N TRP A 60 -0.30 8.80 12.52
CA TRP A 60 -0.42 7.34 12.56
C TRP A 60 -0.06 6.64 11.24
N ALA A 61 -0.23 7.33 10.11
CA ALA A 61 0.22 6.81 8.83
C ALA A 61 1.74 6.56 8.82
N PHE A 62 2.54 7.50 9.34
CA PHE A 62 3.99 7.38 9.43
C PHE A 62 4.43 6.29 10.41
N VAL A 63 3.71 6.14 11.52
CA VAL A 63 3.90 5.01 12.43
C VAL A 63 3.66 3.68 11.71
N SER A 64 2.55 3.60 10.97
CA SER A 64 2.21 2.40 10.17
C SER A 64 3.26 2.10 9.10
N ASP A 65 3.82 3.11 8.44
CA ASP A 65 4.84 2.92 7.39
C ASP A 65 6.12 2.27 7.93
N TYR A 66 6.52 2.59 9.13
CA TYR A 66 7.65 1.93 9.78
C TYR A 66 7.31 0.50 10.23
N PHE A 67 6.21 0.34 10.98
CA PHE A 67 5.89 -0.96 11.57
C PHE A 67 5.44 -2.00 10.54
N ARG A 68 4.87 -1.61 9.38
CA ARG A 68 4.62 -2.55 8.28
C ARG A 68 5.90 -3.20 7.77
N LEU A 69 6.98 -2.43 7.65
CA LEU A 69 8.26 -2.94 7.21
C LEU A 69 8.95 -3.77 8.30
N LYS A 70 8.88 -3.30 9.56
CA LYS A 70 9.44 -4.02 10.70
C LYS A 70 8.78 -5.40 10.83
N ALA A 71 7.45 -5.48 10.74
CA ALA A 71 6.71 -6.73 10.78
C ALA A 71 7.12 -7.67 9.64
N LEU A 72 7.21 -7.18 8.41
CA LEU A 72 7.63 -7.98 7.26
C LEU A 72 9.08 -8.44 7.39
N TYR A 73 9.98 -7.62 7.90
CA TYR A 73 11.36 -8.01 8.11
C TYR A 73 11.51 -9.09 9.18
N GLU A 74 10.86 -8.91 10.34
CA GLU A 74 11.02 -9.80 11.49
C GLU A 74 10.26 -11.12 11.33
N PHE A 75 9.11 -11.11 10.70
CA PHE A 75 8.23 -12.27 10.62
C PHE A 75 8.01 -12.80 9.21
N GLY A 76 8.25 -11.99 8.17
CA GLY A 76 7.77 -12.26 6.83
C GLY A 76 6.24 -12.16 6.76
N GLY A 77 5.65 -12.55 5.64
CA GLY A 77 4.20 -12.54 5.46
C GLY A 77 3.72 -11.44 4.52
N ILE A 78 2.48 -11.07 4.66
CA ILE A 78 1.78 -10.11 3.80
C ILE A 78 1.27 -8.95 4.66
N TYR A 79 1.64 -7.74 4.30
CA TYR A 79 1.04 -6.55 4.88
C TYR A 79 -0.14 -6.07 4.04
N LEU A 80 -1.24 -5.74 4.69
CA LEU A 80 -2.40 -5.12 4.06
C LEU A 80 -2.83 -3.87 4.83
N ASP A 81 -3.06 -2.77 4.11
CA ASP A 81 -3.77 -1.62 4.68
C ASP A 81 -5.22 -2.01 5.01
N THR A 82 -5.80 -1.43 6.06
CA THR A 82 -7.14 -1.79 6.57
C THR A 82 -8.27 -1.55 5.56
N ASP A 83 -8.02 -0.77 4.50
CA ASP A 83 -8.95 -0.50 3.41
C ASP A 83 -8.67 -1.31 2.14
N VAL A 84 -7.89 -2.38 2.25
CA VAL A 84 -7.71 -3.38 1.19
C VAL A 84 -8.81 -4.44 1.26
N GLU A 85 -9.52 -4.63 0.16
CA GLU A 85 -10.52 -5.69 -0.02
C GLU A 85 -9.91 -6.81 -0.86
N VAL A 86 -9.87 -8.04 -0.33
CA VAL A 86 -9.24 -9.20 -0.97
C VAL A 86 -10.29 -10.05 -1.69
N TYR A 87 -9.99 -10.45 -2.92
CA TYR A 87 -10.85 -11.28 -3.77
C TYR A 87 -10.30 -12.68 -4.00
N LYS A 88 -8.98 -12.82 -4.01
CA LYS A 88 -8.28 -14.08 -4.27
C LYS A 88 -7.21 -14.30 -3.19
N SER A 89 -6.98 -15.55 -2.81
CA SER A 89 -5.87 -15.92 -1.92
C SER A 89 -4.52 -15.54 -2.54
N PHE A 90 -3.55 -15.25 -1.71
CA PHE A 90 -2.16 -14.99 -2.12
C PHE A 90 -1.32 -16.29 -2.18
N ASP A 91 -1.94 -17.47 -2.12
CA ASP A 91 -1.23 -18.75 -2.03
C ASP A 91 -0.27 -18.98 -3.20
N ASP A 92 -0.62 -18.52 -4.39
CA ASP A 92 0.21 -18.58 -5.61
C ASP A 92 1.45 -17.67 -5.57
N LEU A 93 1.51 -16.73 -4.62
CA LEU A 93 2.64 -15.82 -4.43
C LEU A 93 3.57 -16.20 -3.29
N LEU A 94 3.18 -17.16 -2.44
CA LEU A 94 3.94 -17.49 -1.22
C LEU A 94 5.30 -18.15 -1.49
N ASN A 95 5.50 -18.72 -2.68
CA ASN A 95 6.77 -19.32 -3.09
C ASN A 95 7.81 -18.28 -3.56
N LYS A 96 7.44 -17.00 -3.64
CA LYS A 96 8.33 -15.90 -4.05
C LYS A 96 9.13 -15.37 -2.87
N LYS A 97 10.24 -14.67 -3.12
CA LYS A 97 11.00 -13.94 -2.10
C LYS A 97 10.23 -12.70 -1.62
N GLY A 98 9.50 -12.06 -2.52
CA GLY A 98 8.63 -10.94 -2.23
C GLY A 98 7.77 -10.53 -3.42
N PHE A 99 6.77 -9.69 -3.13
CA PHE A 99 5.94 -9.05 -4.13
C PHE A 99 5.46 -7.68 -3.67
N VAL A 100 5.32 -6.79 -4.62
CA VAL A 100 4.76 -5.44 -4.47
C VAL A 100 3.91 -5.13 -5.70
N GLY A 101 3.15 -4.05 -5.66
CA GLY A 101 2.38 -3.60 -6.81
C GLY A 101 2.55 -2.11 -7.08
N TYR A 102 2.40 -1.71 -8.34
CA TYR A 102 2.33 -0.30 -8.67
C TYR A 102 1.02 0.32 -8.18
N MET A 103 1.13 1.46 -7.51
CA MET A 103 -0.02 2.31 -7.17
C MET A 103 -0.38 3.24 -8.34
N HIS A 104 0.64 3.80 -8.98
CA HIS A 104 0.57 4.58 -10.21
C HIS A 104 1.60 4.04 -11.19
N ASP A 105 1.62 4.57 -12.41
CA ASP A 105 2.43 4.01 -13.49
C ASP A 105 3.95 3.98 -13.20
N ALA A 106 4.42 4.79 -12.24
CA ALA A 106 5.82 4.86 -11.84
C ALA A 106 6.04 4.78 -10.31
N LEU A 107 5.00 4.52 -9.50
CA LEU A 107 5.11 4.49 -8.05
C LEU A 107 4.65 3.15 -7.48
N ILE A 108 5.50 2.53 -6.67
CA ILE A 108 5.16 1.32 -5.92
C ILE A 108 4.25 1.71 -4.75
N GLY A 109 3.14 0.98 -4.62
CA GLY A 109 2.21 1.12 -3.50
C GLY A 109 2.68 0.33 -2.28
N THR A 110 2.47 0.87 -1.10
CA THR A 110 2.79 0.20 0.17
C THR A 110 1.58 -0.39 0.88
N ALA A 111 0.39 -0.29 0.27
CA ALA A 111 -0.84 -0.82 0.83
C ALA A 111 -0.90 -2.36 0.82
N VAL A 112 -0.16 -3.00 -0.08
CA VAL A 112 -0.04 -4.45 -0.23
C VAL A 112 1.41 -4.79 -0.48
N LEU A 113 2.02 -5.50 0.46
CA LEU A 113 3.41 -5.94 0.39
C LEU A 113 3.49 -7.39 0.85
N GLY A 114 4.21 -8.24 0.17
CA GLY A 114 4.47 -9.60 0.62
C GLY A 114 5.97 -9.90 0.57
N PHE A 115 6.55 -10.40 1.68
CA PHE A 115 7.98 -10.70 1.73
C PHE A 115 8.29 -11.89 2.64
N GLU A 116 9.33 -12.64 2.28
CA GLU A 116 9.91 -13.62 3.19
C GLU A 116 10.60 -12.92 4.37
N LYS A 117 10.71 -13.61 5.49
CA LYS A 117 11.42 -13.12 6.68
C LYS A 117 12.88 -12.79 6.34
N GLY A 118 13.37 -11.64 6.86
CA GLY A 118 14.76 -11.20 6.70
C GLY A 118 15.11 -10.71 5.29
N ASN A 119 14.12 -10.38 4.46
CA ASN A 119 14.37 -9.93 3.09
C ASN A 119 15.25 -8.68 3.05
N SER A 120 16.30 -8.70 2.23
CA SER A 120 17.33 -7.65 2.16
C SER A 120 16.81 -6.31 1.68
N PHE A 121 15.80 -6.33 0.80
CA PHE A 121 15.15 -5.11 0.33
C PHE A 121 14.37 -4.43 1.45
N ILE A 122 13.59 -5.18 2.24
CA ILE A 122 12.87 -4.64 3.40
C ILE A 122 13.84 -4.09 4.44
N LYS A 123 15.01 -4.73 4.64
CA LYS A 123 16.06 -4.20 5.53
C LYS A 123 16.54 -2.82 5.08
N LYS A 124 16.84 -2.66 3.79
CA LYS A 124 17.24 -1.36 3.24
C LYS A 124 16.17 -0.28 3.45
N LEU A 125 14.88 -0.66 3.31
CA LEU A 125 13.78 0.26 3.54
C LEU A 125 13.67 0.70 5.00
N LEU A 126 13.88 -0.21 5.95
CA LEU A 126 13.89 0.10 7.38
C LEU A 126 15.02 1.06 7.75
N ASP A 127 16.20 0.88 7.14
CA ASP A 127 17.36 1.74 7.40
C ASP A 127 17.14 3.18 6.86
N PHE A 128 16.24 3.35 5.88
CA PHE A 128 15.86 4.62 5.28
C PHE A 128 14.40 4.99 5.57
N THR A 129 14.00 5.02 6.82
CA THR A 129 12.61 5.16 7.28
C THR A 129 11.85 6.38 6.75
N TRP A 130 12.52 7.39 6.25
CA TRP A 130 11.91 8.58 5.65
C TRP A 130 11.70 8.46 4.12
N ALA A 131 12.37 7.52 3.45
CA ALA A 131 12.28 7.30 2.00
C ALA A 131 11.13 6.38 1.57
N ILE A 132 10.34 5.88 2.52
CA ILE A 132 9.35 4.82 2.33
C ILE A 132 8.17 5.23 1.43
N PHE A 133 7.92 6.52 1.28
CA PHE A 133 6.68 7.00 0.69
C PHE A 133 6.58 6.88 -0.82
N HIS A 134 7.72 6.86 -1.54
CA HIS A 134 7.72 6.90 -3.00
C HIS A 134 8.96 6.23 -3.55
N PHE A 135 8.86 4.93 -3.83
CA PHE A 135 9.86 4.30 -4.68
C PHE A 135 9.66 4.76 -6.10
N TYR A 136 10.60 5.55 -6.55
CA TYR A 136 10.75 5.83 -7.95
C TYR A 136 11.35 4.58 -8.62
N ASN A 137 10.71 4.09 -9.65
CA ASN A 137 11.13 2.90 -10.32
C ASN A 137 11.34 3.17 -11.81
N ASP A 138 12.60 3.10 -12.25
CA ASP A 138 13.00 3.21 -13.65
C ASP A 138 12.65 1.96 -14.48
N PHE A 139 11.97 0.98 -13.89
CA PHE A 139 11.56 -0.23 -14.58
C PHE A 139 10.39 0.04 -15.52
N LYS A 140 10.62 -0.14 -16.81
CA LYS A 140 9.53 -0.17 -17.80
C LYS A 140 8.76 -1.46 -17.65
N LEU A 141 7.43 -1.35 -17.50
CA LEU A 141 6.54 -2.51 -17.48
C LEU A 141 6.49 -3.14 -18.86
N ASN A 142 7.12 -4.29 -18.99
CA ASN A 142 6.98 -5.16 -20.14
C ASN A 142 6.14 -6.37 -19.74
N GLY A 143 4.82 -6.30 -19.93
CA GLY A 143 3.92 -7.39 -19.57
C GLY A 143 3.21 -7.22 -18.23
N ASN A 144 2.88 -8.33 -17.57
CA ASN A 144 2.03 -8.35 -16.37
C ASN A 144 2.77 -8.09 -15.06
N TYR A 145 4.07 -8.31 -15.02
CA TYR A 145 4.92 -8.09 -13.84
C TYR A 145 6.39 -7.97 -14.24
N GLN A 146 7.20 -7.45 -13.33
CA GLN A 146 8.67 -7.43 -13.44
C GLN A 146 9.27 -8.24 -12.30
N GLU A 147 10.37 -8.92 -12.59
CA GLU A 147 11.12 -9.69 -11.61
C GLU A 147 12.42 -8.95 -11.26
N THR A 148 12.69 -8.81 -9.97
CA THR A 148 13.95 -8.34 -9.44
C THR A 148 14.65 -9.49 -8.69
N LYS A 149 15.89 -9.26 -8.26
CA LYS A 149 16.62 -10.24 -7.42
C LYS A 149 15.87 -10.59 -6.13
N ASP A 150 15.16 -9.63 -5.55
CA ASP A 150 14.61 -9.73 -4.20
C ASP A 150 13.08 -9.83 -4.15
N PHE A 151 12.37 -9.45 -5.23
CA PHE A 151 10.90 -9.46 -5.26
C PHE A 151 10.34 -9.28 -6.68
N LEU A 152 9.03 -9.59 -6.82
CA LEU A 152 8.25 -9.33 -8.03
C LEU A 152 7.49 -8.00 -7.93
N ILE A 153 7.36 -7.30 -9.05
CA ILE A 153 6.56 -6.08 -9.15
C ILE A 153 5.37 -6.35 -10.08
N PHE A 154 4.17 -6.23 -9.53
CA PHE A 154 2.93 -6.46 -10.25
C PHE A 154 2.33 -5.16 -10.79
N PRO A 155 1.55 -5.21 -11.89
CA PRO A 155 0.83 -4.05 -12.40
C PRO A 155 -0.22 -3.56 -11.38
N LYS A 156 -0.60 -2.28 -11.48
CA LYS A 156 -1.58 -1.64 -10.58
C LYS A 156 -2.95 -2.35 -10.56
N THR A 157 -3.28 -3.08 -11.61
CA THR A 157 -4.52 -3.86 -11.72
C THR A 157 -4.54 -5.06 -10.78
N GLU A 158 -3.39 -5.51 -10.27
CA GLU A 158 -3.31 -6.69 -9.43
C GLU A 158 -3.72 -6.41 -7.98
N PHE A 159 -3.29 -5.26 -7.43
CA PHE A 159 -3.48 -4.98 -6.00
C PHE A 159 -4.21 -3.66 -5.71
N VAL A 160 -4.32 -2.75 -6.66
CA VAL A 160 -4.77 -1.39 -6.37
C VAL A 160 -6.11 -1.04 -7.03
N ILE A 161 -6.25 -1.25 -8.33
CA ILE A 161 -7.43 -0.78 -9.05
C ILE A 161 -8.49 -1.88 -9.19
N GLY A 162 -8.11 -3.12 -9.25
CA GLY A 162 -8.98 -4.23 -9.66
C GLY A 162 -9.40 -4.11 -11.13
N THR A 163 -9.57 -5.22 -11.80
CA THR A 163 -10.16 -5.25 -13.14
C THR A 163 -11.68 -5.13 -13.05
N PHE A 164 -12.33 -4.62 -14.09
CA PHE A 164 -13.81 -4.55 -14.20
C PHE A 164 -14.50 -5.87 -13.83
N TRP A 165 -13.84 -6.98 -14.11
CA TRP A 165 -14.32 -8.33 -13.81
C TRP A 165 -13.95 -8.85 -12.41
N GLY A 166 -13.27 -8.04 -11.57
CA GLY A 166 -12.98 -8.30 -10.14
C GLY A 166 -12.31 -9.63 -9.78
N LYS A 167 -12.50 -10.63 -10.61
CA LYS A 167 -12.16 -12.04 -10.35
C LYS A 167 -10.70 -12.42 -10.68
N ARG A 168 -9.92 -11.53 -11.30
CA ARG A 168 -8.53 -11.82 -11.73
C ARG A 168 -7.48 -11.18 -10.84
N SER A 169 -7.79 -10.08 -10.17
CA SER A 169 -6.87 -9.42 -9.24
C SER A 169 -6.92 -10.05 -7.85
N HIS A 170 -5.81 -10.04 -7.11
CA HIS A 170 -5.78 -10.52 -5.74
C HIS A 170 -6.61 -9.63 -4.81
N CYS A 171 -6.49 -8.33 -4.95
CA CYS A 171 -7.21 -7.39 -4.10
C CYS A 171 -7.36 -6.00 -4.73
N VAL A 172 -8.10 -5.14 -4.05
CA VAL A 172 -8.29 -3.73 -4.40
C VAL A 172 -8.04 -2.85 -3.17
N HIS A 173 -7.19 -1.84 -3.32
CA HIS A 173 -6.99 -0.79 -2.34
C HIS A 173 -8.06 0.29 -2.51
N ARG A 174 -8.96 0.42 -1.54
CA ARG A 174 -10.13 1.31 -1.63
C ARG A 174 -9.82 2.79 -1.38
N CYS A 175 -8.62 3.11 -0.92
CA CYS A 175 -8.12 4.48 -0.68
C CYS A 175 -9.08 5.31 0.20
N GLU A 176 -9.55 4.75 1.32
CA GLU A 176 -10.54 5.40 2.21
C GLU A 176 -9.95 6.58 2.98
N SER A 177 -8.62 6.69 3.06
CA SER A 177 -7.92 7.79 3.75
C SER A 177 -8.49 8.02 5.16
N SER A 178 -8.71 6.96 5.93
CA SER A 178 -9.36 6.97 7.25
C SER A 178 -8.64 7.85 8.28
N TRP A 179 -7.37 8.15 8.05
CA TRP A 179 -6.51 8.99 8.88
C TRP A 179 -6.65 10.50 8.62
N LYS A 180 -7.30 10.91 7.51
CA LYS A 180 -7.50 12.33 7.18
C LYS A 180 -8.70 12.91 7.89
N PRO A 181 -8.62 14.15 8.44
CA PRO A 181 -9.79 14.82 8.98
C PRO A 181 -10.86 15.01 7.90
N LYS A 182 -12.11 14.81 8.27
CA LYS A 182 -13.26 14.98 7.36
C LYS A 182 -13.58 16.46 7.23
N ASN A 183 -12.97 17.15 6.26
CA ASN A 183 -13.32 18.54 5.95
C ASN A 183 -14.55 18.59 5.02
N GLY A 184 -15.56 19.41 5.37
CA GLY A 184 -16.89 19.44 4.73
C GLY A 184 -16.98 19.77 3.24
N LYS A 185 -15.90 20.26 2.60
CA LYS A 185 -15.87 20.54 1.13
C LYS A 185 -15.86 19.29 0.22
N LYS A 186 -16.04 18.09 0.80
CA LYS A 186 -15.89 16.81 0.10
C LYS A 186 -17.19 16.08 -0.26
N GLU A 187 -18.36 16.62 0.05
CA GLU A 187 -19.62 15.94 -0.26
C GLU A 187 -19.82 15.81 -1.79
N LEU A 188 -19.61 16.90 -2.52
CA LEU A 188 -19.71 16.88 -4.00
C LEU A 188 -18.66 15.93 -4.61
N TYR A 189 -17.42 15.93 -4.09
CA TYR A 189 -16.38 15.00 -4.53
C TYR A 189 -16.71 13.54 -4.21
N LYS A 190 -17.37 13.26 -3.09
CA LYS A 190 -17.83 11.90 -2.76
C LYS A 190 -18.96 11.45 -3.68
N VAL A 191 -19.91 12.32 -4.01
CA VAL A 191 -20.99 12.04 -4.95
C VAL A 191 -20.40 11.73 -6.33
N VAL A 192 -19.54 12.59 -6.85
CA VAL A 192 -18.85 12.39 -8.13
C VAL A 192 -17.99 11.09 -8.10
N LYS A 193 -17.24 10.85 -7.02
CA LYS A 193 -16.45 9.63 -6.86
C LYS A 193 -17.32 8.36 -6.80
N ASN A 194 -18.51 8.43 -6.19
CA ASN A 194 -19.44 7.31 -6.15
C ASN A 194 -20.10 7.05 -7.52
N VAL A 195 -20.49 8.10 -8.23
CA VAL A 195 -21.05 7.99 -9.58
C VAL A 195 -20.01 7.41 -10.55
N VAL A 196 -18.77 7.94 -10.51
CA VAL A 196 -17.67 7.47 -11.37
C VAL A 196 -17.28 6.02 -11.07
N LYS A 197 -17.39 5.56 -9.82
CA LYS A 197 -17.14 4.14 -9.45
C LYS A 197 -18.12 3.16 -10.09
N HIS A 198 -19.30 3.59 -10.48
CA HIS A 198 -20.35 2.76 -11.06
C HIS A 198 -20.44 2.88 -12.59
N ILE A 199 -19.69 3.82 -13.19
CA ILE A 199 -19.61 3.93 -14.64
C ILE A 199 -18.54 2.94 -15.15
N PRO A 200 -18.88 2.03 -16.08
CA PRO A 200 -17.95 0.98 -16.55
C PRO A 200 -16.80 1.51 -17.43
N ILE A 201 -16.52 2.78 -17.41
CA ILE A 201 -15.46 3.40 -18.22
C ILE A 201 -14.16 3.42 -17.39
N ILE A 202 -13.39 2.36 -17.52
CA ILE A 202 -12.06 2.14 -16.92
C ILE A 202 -11.13 3.36 -17.09
N HIS A 203 -11.32 4.15 -18.15
CA HIS A 203 -10.48 5.29 -18.47
C HIS A 203 -10.71 6.55 -17.62
N MET A 204 -11.92 6.76 -17.09
CA MET A 204 -12.20 7.96 -16.29
C MET A 204 -11.51 7.94 -14.91
N ASP A 205 -11.48 6.78 -14.24
CA ASP A 205 -10.76 6.66 -12.96
C ASP A 205 -9.23 6.79 -13.18
N ALA A 206 -8.71 6.27 -14.29
CA ALA A 206 -7.32 6.44 -14.70
C ALA A 206 -6.99 7.91 -15.00
N ILE A 207 -7.87 8.65 -15.66
CA ILE A 207 -7.71 10.08 -15.96
C ILE A 207 -7.72 10.92 -14.68
N ILE A 208 -8.68 10.71 -13.78
CA ILE A 208 -8.77 11.43 -12.49
C ILE A 208 -7.53 11.13 -11.63
N ARG A 209 -7.06 9.88 -11.61
CA ARG A 209 -5.84 9.49 -10.89
C ARG A 209 -4.58 10.05 -11.55
N TYR A 210 -4.52 10.11 -12.88
CA TYR A 210 -3.42 10.74 -13.60
C TYR A 210 -3.27 12.23 -13.25
N PHE A 211 -4.37 12.99 -13.24
CA PHE A 211 -4.32 14.40 -12.84
C PHE A 211 -3.99 14.58 -11.36
N SER A 212 -4.51 13.73 -10.49
CA SER A 212 -4.14 13.74 -9.06
C SER A 212 -2.67 13.39 -8.87
N TYR A 213 -2.16 12.40 -9.58
CA TYR A 213 -0.76 11.99 -9.61
C TYR A 213 0.15 13.10 -10.11
N LYS A 214 -0.15 13.69 -11.29
CA LYS A 214 0.62 14.80 -11.86
C LYS A 214 0.74 15.97 -10.88
N LYS A 215 -0.35 16.31 -10.18
CA LYS A 215 -0.36 17.34 -9.14
C LYS A 215 0.48 16.98 -7.91
N HIS A 216 0.51 15.72 -7.51
CA HIS A 216 1.35 15.23 -6.39
C HIS A 216 2.81 15.14 -6.77
N MET A 217 3.12 14.65 -7.96
CA MET A 217 4.49 14.57 -8.48
C MET A 217 5.13 15.95 -8.64
N GLN A 218 4.41 16.91 -9.21
CA GLN A 218 4.88 18.30 -9.36
C GLN A 218 5.21 19.00 -8.04
N ARG A 219 4.77 18.45 -6.90
CA ARG A 219 5.04 18.97 -5.55
C ARG A 219 6.10 18.18 -4.80
N SER A 220 6.64 17.13 -5.37
CA SER A 220 7.64 16.28 -4.71
C SER A 220 9.05 16.67 -5.16
N VAL A 221 9.97 16.69 -4.20
CA VAL A 221 11.42 16.88 -4.44
C VAL A 221 11.97 15.82 -5.42
N PHE A 222 11.30 14.67 -5.53
CA PHE A 222 11.64 13.59 -6.46
C PHE A 222 11.30 13.92 -7.93
N TYR A 223 10.30 14.77 -8.18
CA TYR A 223 9.93 15.16 -9.53
C TYR A 223 11.02 16.04 -10.20
N GLU A 224 11.62 16.95 -9.44
CA GLU A 224 12.72 17.77 -9.93
C GLU A 224 13.95 16.92 -10.28
N ARG A 225 14.26 15.93 -9.44
CA ARG A 225 15.34 14.97 -9.69
C ARG A 225 15.07 14.11 -10.91
N TYR A 226 13.84 13.65 -11.09
CA TYR A 226 13.41 12.89 -12.27
C TYR A 226 13.55 13.68 -13.55
N LEU A 227 13.13 14.94 -13.57
CA LEU A 227 13.28 15.81 -14.74
C LEU A 227 14.75 16.06 -15.09
N HIS A 228 15.60 16.14 -14.06
CA HIS A 228 17.04 16.31 -14.25
C HIS A 228 17.70 15.07 -14.88
N ASP A 229 17.32 13.88 -14.39
CA ASP A 229 17.88 12.60 -14.86
C ASP A 229 17.36 12.22 -16.26
N THR A 230 16.13 12.61 -16.61
CA THR A 230 15.56 12.37 -17.96
C THR A 230 15.96 13.41 -19.01
N ALA A 231 16.44 14.58 -18.59
CA ALA A 231 16.99 15.59 -19.51
C ALA A 231 18.46 15.33 -19.88
N SER A 232 19.10 14.36 -19.25
CA SER A 232 20.50 13.96 -19.48
C SER A 232 20.65 12.69 -20.35
N ILE A 233 19.55 12.19 -20.91
CA ILE A 233 19.47 11.10 -21.90
C ILE A 233 19.01 11.65 -23.22
#